data_0ca5a19734d79b383dcbb89f5927b57a
#
_entry.id   0ca5a19734d79b383dcbb89f5927b57a
#
_cell.length_a   1.000
_cell.length_b   1.000
_cell.length_c   1.000
_cell.angle_alpha   90.00
_cell.angle_beta   90.00
_cell.angle_gamma   90.00
#
_symmetry.space_group_name_H-M   'P 1'
#
loop_
_entity.id
_entity.type
_entity.pdbx_description
1 polymer ?
#
loop_
_entity_poly.entity_id
_entity_poly.type
_entity_poly.pdbx_seq_one_letter_code
_entity_poly.pdbx_strand_id
1 'polypeptide(L)'
;MKYVSRILFIGGFLFALFAIPLVTLLKPVEQISIYEQRTLATAPTFSGQGVWDGSYFNEWETVLSDHIALRDTMLKAHTRLDLLLGRPVVNQMVTTEDKLLPFFEFTHWDLSALSEEAKKAAQDYQALNEAIQSYGGYFLYVGLPQHNTYFSSSYPEYLDSRQWQTTVIRTEFSSAMAEASVPFLNMTEQYQAMGNPENYYFKTDHHYSYLGAYAAYQTILEIIHAQTGWDIPVMEKEDLIWETLPNPFLGSSNRKLYGLFPTDDKVE
;
A
#
# COMPACT_ATOMS: atom_id res chain seq x y z
N MET A 1 9.31 49.24 -26.49
CA MET A 1 9.45 48.14 -25.48
C MET A 1 8.13 47.63 -24.91
N LYS A 2 7.21 48.47 -24.42
CA LYS A 2 5.94 48.01 -23.83
C LYS A 2 5.02 47.19 -24.77
N TYR A 3 4.97 47.47 -26.03
CA TYR A 3 4.15 46.72 -27.01
C TYR A 3 4.73 45.33 -27.32
N VAL A 4 6.05 45.24 -27.50
CA VAL A 4 6.73 43.95 -27.73
C VAL A 4 6.54 43.00 -26.54
N SER A 5 6.70 43.50 -25.30
CA SER A 5 6.46 42.71 -24.11
C SER A 5 5.01 42.20 -23.99
N ARG A 6 4.03 43.04 -24.38
CA ARG A 6 2.61 42.60 -24.40
C ARG A 6 2.33 41.54 -25.45
N ILE A 7 2.89 41.71 -26.66
CA ILE A 7 2.74 40.73 -27.76
C ILE A 7 3.37 39.40 -27.35
N LEU A 8 4.57 39.41 -26.78
CA LEU A 8 5.24 38.20 -26.29
C LEU A 8 4.46 37.53 -25.18
N PHE A 9 3.89 38.29 -24.24
CA PHE A 9 3.06 37.74 -23.17
C PHE A 9 1.78 37.12 -23.72
N ILE A 10 1.04 37.83 -24.60
CA ILE A 10 -0.19 37.31 -25.22
C ILE A 10 0.12 36.09 -26.08
N GLY A 11 1.18 36.14 -26.90
CA GLY A 11 1.59 35.02 -27.72
C GLY A 11 2.01 33.81 -26.92
N GLY A 12 2.77 33.99 -25.83
CA GLY A 12 3.16 32.92 -24.90
C GLY A 12 1.95 32.31 -24.17
N PHE A 13 1.02 33.17 -23.74
CA PHE A 13 -0.23 32.70 -23.11
C PHE A 13 -1.10 31.89 -24.07
N LEU A 14 -1.34 32.39 -25.27
CA LEU A 14 -2.11 31.68 -26.30
C LEU A 14 -1.40 30.37 -26.71
N PHE A 15 -0.09 30.40 -26.86
CA PHE A 15 0.68 29.18 -27.13
C PHE A 15 0.49 28.15 -26.02
N ALA A 16 0.65 28.53 -24.77
CA ALA A 16 0.44 27.59 -23.61
C ALA A 16 -1.00 27.09 -23.58
N LEU A 17 -1.98 27.94 -23.87
CA LEU A 17 -3.40 27.59 -23.86
C LEU A 17 -3.78 26.56 -24.94
N PHE A 18 -3.18 26.62 -26.11
CA PHE A 18 -3.53 25.77 -27.24
C PHE A 18 -2.54 24.62 -27.48
N ALA A 19 -1.26 24.76 -27.11
CA ALA A 19 -0.25 23.75 -27.35
C ALA A 19 -0.53 22.45 -26.54
N ILE A 20 -0.88 22.57 -25.27
CA ILE A 20 -1.16 21.40 -24.44
C ILE A 20 -2.36 20.61 -24.97
N PRO A 21 -3.54 21.20 -25.22
CA PRO A 21 -4.67 20.47 -25.82
C PRO A 21 -4.31 19.87 -27.19
N LEU A 22 -3.60 20.58 -28.04
CA LEU A 22 -3.21 20.07 -29.36
C LEU A 22 -2.30 18.85 -29.25
N VAL A 23 -1.28 18.90 -28.38
CA VAL A 23 -0.40 17.75 -28.13
C VAL A 23 -1.17 16.59 -27.51
N THR A 24 -2.13 16.87 -26.62
CA THR A 24 -2.99 15.86 -26.02
C THR A 24 -3.79 15.09 -27.07
N LEU A 25 -4.33 15.81 -28.07
CA LEU A 25 -5.11 15.19 -29.15
C LEU A 25 -4.24 14.40 -30.14
N LEU A 26 -2.96 14.71 -30.25
CA LEU A 26 -2.04 14.07 -31.18
C LEU A 26 -1.22 12.92 -30.59
N LYS A 27 -1.13 12.83 -29.25
CA LYS A 27 -0.37 11.75 -28.60
C LYS A 27 -1.14 10.42 -28.63
N PRO A 28 -0.44 9.27 -28.66
CA PRO A 28 -1.07 7.98 -28.46
C PRO A 28 -1.80 7.90 -27.09
N VAL A 29 -2.96 7.24 -27.10
CA VAL A 29 -3.74 7.03 -25.87
C VAL A 29 -3.10 5.89 -25.07
N GLU A 30 -2.64 6.20 -23.89
CA GLU A 30 -2.16 5.22 -22.93
C GLU A 30 -3.36 4.58 -22.21
N GLN A 31 -3.31 3.29 -21.95
CA GLN A 31 -4.40 2.57 -21.31
C GLN A 31 -4.19 2.39 -19.79
N ILE A 32 -2.94 2.42 -19.35
CA ILE A 32 -2.56 2.13 -17.96
C ILE A 32 -1.57 3.18 -17.48
N SER A 33 -1.81 3.71 -16.28
CA SER A 33 -0.81 4.48 -15.54
C SER A 33 0.06 3.54 -14.72
N ILE A 34 1.36 3.51 -15.02
CA ILE A 34 2.34 2.71 -14.28
C ILE A 34 2.52 3.23 -12.85
N TYR A 35 2.49 4.55 -12.67
CA TYR A 35 2.69 5.18 -11.38
C TYR A 35 1.46 5.07 -10.47
N GLU A 36 0.25 5.23 -11.04
CA GLU A 36 -1.00 5.12 -10.28
C GLU A 36 -1.52 3.69 -10.20
N GLN A 37 -0.94 2.75 -10.97
CA GLN A 37 -1.32 1.33 -11.04
C GLN A 37 -2.82 1.14 -11.32
N ARG A 38 -3.36 1.93 -12.25
CA ARG A 38 -4.76 1.86 -12.66
C ARG A 38 -4.95 1.98 -14.15
N THR A 39 -6.07 1.48 -14.63
CA THR A 39 -6.53 1.74 -15.99
C THR A 39 -6.97 3.21 -16.11
N LEU A 40 -6.55 3.88 -17.17
CA LEU A 40 -6.96 5.23 -17.50
C LEU A 40 -8.35 5.24 -18.15
N ALA A 41 -9.08 6.33 -17.97
CA ALA A 41 -10.42 6.48 -18.48
C ALA A 41 -10.46 6.42 -20.01
N THR A 42 -11.48 5.75 -20.55
CA THR A 42 -11.73 5.68 -21.99
C THR A 42 -12.85 6.66 -22.40
N ALA A 43 -12.86 7.09 -23.67
CA ALA A 43 -13.87 7.97 -24.18
C ALA A 43 -15.29 7.42 -23.90
N PRO A 44 -16.18 8.22 -23.31
CA PRO A 44 -17.52 7.77 -22.96
C PRO A 44 -18.38 7.53 -24.20
N THR A 45 -19.26 6.56 -24.10
CA THR A 45 -20.29 6.35 -25.12
C THR A 45 -21.35 7.45 -25.03
N PHE A 46 -21.70 8.03 -26.17
CA PHE A 46 -22.75 9.06 -26.21
C PHE A 46 -24.06 8.53 -25.68
N SER A 47 -24.65 9.27 -24.74
CA SER A 47 -25.96 8.99 -24.17
C SER A 47 -26.75 10.29 -24.01
N GLY A 48 -27.95 10.34 -24.57
CA GLY A 48 -28.83 11.51 -24.44
C GLY A 48 -29.16 11.81 -22.98
N GLN A 49 -29.34 10.77 -22.15
CA GLN A 49 -29.57 10.92 -20.73
C GLN A 49 -28.32 11.45 -20.01
N GLY A 50 -27.15 10.92 -20.34
CA GLY A 50 -25.88 11.38 -19.75
C GLY A 50 -25.55 12.84 -20.08
N VAL A 51 -25.99 13.35 -21.26
CA VAL A 51 -25.90 14.76 -21.57
C VAL A 51 -26.87 15.59 -20.72
N TRP A 52 -28.07 15.06 -20.47
CA TRP A 52 -29.10 15.78 -19.69
C TRP A 52 -28.77 15.84 -18.19
N ASP A 53 -28.24 14.77 -17.62
CA ASP A 53 -27.85 14.71 -16.20
C ASP A 53 -26.39 15.15 -15.92
N GLY A 54 -25.61 15.44 -16.96
CA GLY A 54 -24.24 15.91 -16.87
C GLY A 54 -23.18 14.81 -16.76
N SER A 55 -23.56 13.54 -16.61
CA SER A 55 -22.61 12.43 -16.43
C SER A 55 -21.65 12.26 -17.61
N TYR A 56 -22.15 12.46 -18.85
CA TYR A 56 -21.35 12.43 -20.05
C TYR A 56 -20.19 13.44 -20.04
N PHE A 57 -20.42 14.64 -19.50
CA PHE A 57 -19.39 15.66 -19.40
C PHE A 57 -18.39 15.37 -18.29
N ASN A 58 -18.84 14.81 -17.17
CA ASN A 58 -17.97 14.38 -16.07
C ASN A 58 -17.04 13.23 -16.51
N GLU A 59 -17.54 12.29 -17.30
CA GLU A 59 -16.73 11.22 -17.88
C GLU A 59 -15.66 11.79 -18.84
N TRP A 60 -16.01 12.77 -19.68
CA TRP A 60 -15.05 13.47 -20.53
C TRP A 60 -14.02 14.26 -19.73
N GLU A 61 -14.40 14.90 -18.63
CA GLU A 61 -13.45 15.57 -17.72
C GLU A 61 -12.43 14.58 -17.18
N THR A 62 -12.88 13.39 -16.78
CA THR A 62 -12.00 12.31 -16.32
C THR A 62 -11.03 11.87 -17.44
N VAL A 63 -11.54 11.65 -18.65
CA VAL A 63 -10.69 11.28 -19.82
C VAL A 63 -9.65 12.36 -20.10
N LEU A 64 -10.05 13.63 -20.14
CA LEU A 64 -9.13 14.73 -20.39
C LEU A 64 -8.07 14.84 -19.29
N SER A 65 -8.47 14.67 -18.02
CA SER A 65 -7.56 14.70 -16.87
C SER A 65 -6.53 13.57 -16.93
N ASP A 66 -6.95 12.39 -17.38
CA ASP A 66 -6.08 11.22 -17.48
C ASP A 66 -5.09 11.32 -18.66
N HIS A 67 -5.52 11.94 -19.76
CA HIS A 67 -4.76 11.93 -21.02
C HIS A 67 -4.09 13.25 -21.36
N ILE A 68 -4.17 14.27 -20.51
CA ILE A 68 -3.51 15.55 -20.79
C ILE A 68 -2.01 15.37 -21.03
N ALA A 69 -1.48 16.00 -22.07
CA ALA A 69 -0.07 15.90 -22.39
C ALA A 69 0.81 16.40 -21.24
N LEU A 70 1.94 15.75 -21.02
CA LEU A 70 2.91 16.05 -19.95
C LEU A 70 2.37 15.85 -18.52
N ARG A 71 1.21 15.20 -18.34
CA ARG A 71 0.61 14.97 -17.02
C ARG A 71 1.62 14.39 -16.02
N ASP A 72 2.21 13.25 -16.35
CA ASP A 72 3.16 12.58 -15.45
C ASP A 72 4.40 13.43 -15.20
N THR A 73 4.86 14.18 -16.19
CA THR A 73 5.99 15.11 -16.04
C THR A 73 5.66 16.24 -15.05
N MET A 74 4.46 16.81 -15.15
CA MET A 74 4.01 17.88 -14.25
C MET A 74 3.80 17.35 -12.84
N LEU A 75 3.16 16.19 -12.68
CA LEU A 75 2.95 15.56 -11.40
C LEU A 75 4.28 15.15 -10.74
N LYS A 76 5.20 14.60 -11.51
CA LYS A 76 6.56 14.29 -11.05
C LYS A 76 7.34 15.54 -10.63
N ALA A 77 7.25 16.63 -11.38
CA ALA A 77 7.89 17.90 -11.05
C ALA A 77 7.31 18.49 -9.75
N HIS A 78 5.99 18.43 -9.57
CA HIS A 78 5.31 18.87 -8.35
C HIS A 78 5.74 18.02 -7.15
N THR A 79 5.72 16.68 -7.29
CA THR A 79 6.18 15.75 -6.25
C THR A 79 7.63 16.03 -5.86
N ARG A 80 8.51 16.29 -6.85
CA ARG A 80 9.90 16.64 -6.58
C ARG A 80 10.03 17.93 -5.79
N LEU A 81 9.23 18.93 -6.12
CA LEU A 81 9.21 20.19 -5.37
C LEU A 81 8.77 19.97 -3.92
N ASP A 82 7.72 19.19 -3.71
CA ASP A 82 7.23 18.88 -2.35
C ASP A 82 8.29 18.15 -1.50
N LEU A 83 8.99 17.19 -2.10
CA LEU A 83 10.11 16.50 -1.43
C LEU A 83 11.28 17.46 -1.13
N LEU A 84 11.63 18.35 -2.07
CA LEU A 84 12.68 19.35 -1.85
C LEU A 84 12.33 20.39 -0.79
N LEU A 85 11.06 20.71 -0.62
CA LEU A 85 10.55 21.58 0.46
C LEU A 85 10.48 20.87 1.81
N GLY A 86 10.81 19.57 1.87
CA GLY A 86 10.76 18.80 3.11
C GLY A 86 9.34 18.59 3.64
N ARG A 87 8.33 18.52 2.75
CA ARG A 87 6.96 18.26 3.20
C ARG A 87 6.88 16.87 3.81
N PRO A 88 6.35 16.72 5.03
CA PRO A 88 6.30 15.42 5.72
C PRO A 88 5.31 14.45 5.08
N VAL A 89 4.33 14.97 4.33
CA VAL A 89 3.33 14.17 3.60
C VAL A 89 3.33 14.61 2.15
N VAL A 90 3.60 13.66 1.25
CA VAL A 90 3.61 13.88 -0.20
C VAL A 90 2.80 12.75 -0.85
N ASN A 91 1.81 13.11 -1.67
CA ASN A 91 0.93 12.15 -2.36
C ASN A 91 0.37 11.05 -1.43
N GLN A 92 -0.14 11.45 -0.25
CA GLN A 92 -0.67 10.56 0.78
C GLN A 92 0.36 9.59 1.40
N MET A 93 1.64 9.85 1.21
CA MET A 93 2.72 9.11 1.85
C MET A 93 3.46 10.00 2.84
N VAL A 94 3.66 9.48 4.05
CA VAL A 94 4.56 10.07 5.05
C VAL A 94 5.97 9.70 4.66
N THR A 95 6.83 10.71 4.47
CA THR A 95 8.25 10.52 4.16
C THR A 95 9.06 10.55 5.46
N THR A 96 9.71 9.45 5.77
CA THR A 96 10.68 9.34 6.88
C THR A 96 12.10 9.41 6.34
N GLU A 97 13.11 9.15 7.16
CA GLU A 97 14.51 9.16 6.72
C GLU A 97 14.78 8.09 5.64
N ASP A 98 14.20 6.89 5.79
CA ASP A 98 14.47 5.74 4.93
C ASP A 98 13.22 4.96 4.48
N LYS A 99 12.01 5.35 4.94
CA LYS A 99 10.77 4.61 4.68
C LYS A 99 9.65 5.51 4.17
N LEU A 100 8.71 4.90 3.47
CA LEU A 100 7.46 5.50 3.04
C LEU A 100 6.29 4.82 3.74
N LEU A 101 5.53 5.59 4.51
CA LEU A 101 4.40 5.10 5.28
C LEU A 101 3.11 5.77 4.80
N PRO A 102 1.96 5.09 4.82
CA PRO A 102 0.70 5.72 4.43
C PRO A 102 0.32 6.85 5.40
N PHE A 103 -0.17 7.96 4.85
CA PHE A 103 -0.75 9.04 5.65
C PHE A 103 -2.17 8.68 6.07
N PHE A 104 -2.52 8.93 7.31
CA PHE A 104 -3.86 8.77 7.85
C PHE A 104 -4.39 10.10 8.37
N GLU A 105 -5.64 10.38 8.03
CA GLU A 105 -6.39 11.42 8.70
C GLU A 105 -6.81 10.96 10.10
N PHE A 106 -6.88 11.89 11.04
CA PHE A 106 -7.35 11.60 12.40
C PHE A 106 -8.81 11.15 12.36
N THR A 107 -9.08 9.96 12.89
CA THR A 107 -10.42 9.38 12.97
C THR A 107 -10.73 8.94 14.39
N HIS A 108 -11.99 9.10 14.79
CA HIS A 108 -12.47 8.50 16.03
C HIS A 108 -12.89 7.05 15.80
N TRP A 109 -12.47 6.19 16.71
CA TRP A 109 -12.82 4.78 16.69
C TRP A 109 -13.72 4.44 17.87
N ASP A 110 -14.76 3.65 17.63
CA ASP A 110 -15.58 3.08 18.69
C ASP A 110 -14.91 1.79 19.20
N LEU A 111 -14.22 1.92 20.33
CA LEU A 111 -13.51 0.79 20.94
C LEU A 111 -14.44 -0.30 21.44
N SER A 112 -15.68 0.02 21.83
CA SER A 112 -16.65 -0.98 22.27
C SER A 112 -17.12 -1.83 21.09
N ALA A 113 -17.34 -1.24 19.94
CA ALA A 113 -17.66 -1.96 18.71
C ALA A 113 -16.52 -2.90 18.29
N LEU A 114 -15.25 -2.46 18.41
CA LEU A 114 -14.09 -3.29 18.09
C LEU A 114 -13.99 -4.54 18.96
N SER A 115 -14.27 -4.43 20.27
CA SER A 115 -14.27 -5.60 21.17
C SER A 115 -15.36 -6.61 20.80
N GLU A 116 -16.57 -6.13 20.49
CA GLU A 116 -17.66 -7.00 20.06
C GLU A 116 -17.38 -7.67 18.70
N GLU A 117 -16.80 -6.93 17.75
CA GLU A 117 -16.36 -7.48 16.46
C GLU A 117 -15.28 -8.55 16.64
N ALA A 118 -14.31 -8.32 17.52
CA ALA A 118 -13.26 -9.30 17.83
C ALA A 118 -13.83 -10.60 18.41
N LYS A 119 -14.78 -10.50 19.35
CA LYS A 119 -15.45 -11.67 19.95
C LYS A 119 -16.25 -12.44 18.90
N LYS A 120 -17.00 -11.73 18.05
CA LYS A 120 -17.77 -12.34 16.97
C LYS A 120 -16.85 -13.07 15.99
N ALA A 121 -15.76 -12.44 15.57
CA ALA A 121 -14.79 -13.05 14.67
C ALA A 121 -14.17 -14.31 15.31
N ALA A 122 -13.81 -14.26 16.62
CA ALA A 122 -13.27 -15.41 17.31
C ALA A 122 -14.26 -16.57 17.39
N GLN A 123 -15.56 -16.31 17.59
CA GLN A 123 -16.61 -17.33 17.55
C GLN A 123 -16.75 -17.98 16.17
N ASP A 124 -16.70 -17.18 15.10
CA ASP A 124 -16.73 -17.68 13.72
C ASP A 124 -15.51 -18.57 13.44
N TYR A 125 -14.32 -18.17 13.89
CA TYR A 125 -13.11 -18.97 13.77
C TYR A 125 -13.12 -20.22 14.68
N GLN A 126 -13.74 -20.16 15.84
CA GLN A 126 -13.95 -21.32 16.68
C GLN A 126 -14.80 -22.37 15.96
N ALA A 127 -15.93 -21.96 15.40
CA ALA A 127 -16.79 -22.88 14.64
C ALA A 127 -16.05 -23.52 13.45
N LEU A 128 -15.20 -22.73 12.75
CA LEU A 128 -14.35 -23.24 11.68
C LEU A 128 -13.30 -24.22 12.19
N ASN A 129 -12.63 -23.90 13.32
CA ASN A 129 -11.66 -24.80 13.96
C ASN A 129 -12.28 -26.14 14.34
N GLU A 130 -13.46 -26.11 14.99
CA GLU A 130 -14.20 -27.31 15.38
C GLU A 130 -14.59 -28.15 14.15
N ALA A 131 -15.07 -27.50 13.09
CA ALA A 131 -15.39 -28.19 11.83
C ALA A 131 -14.16 -28.87 11.22
N ILE A 132 -13.01 -28.18 11.14
CA ILE A 132 -11.76 -28.73 10.61
C ILE A 132 -11.27 -29.89 11.48
N GLN A 133 -11.32 -29.76 12.80
CA GLN A 133 -10.92 -30.83 13.74
C GLN A 133 -11.79 -32.06 13.59
N SER A 134 -13.08 -31.91 13.27
CA SER A 134 -13.99 -33.05 13.07
C SER A 134 -13.58 -33.96 11.91
N TYR A 135 -12.78 -33.46 10.97
CA TYR A 135 -12.18 -34.21 9.86
C TYR A 135 -10.71 -34.62 10.13
N GLY A 136 -10.20 -34.39 11.35
CA GLY A 136 -8.80 -34.68 11.70
C GLY A 136 -7.82 -33.62 11.19
N GLY A 137 -8.31 -32.45 10.77
CA GLY A 137 -7.48 -31.31 10.34
C GLY A 137 -7.00 -30.47 11.52
N TYR A 138 -6.08 -29.56 11.23
CA TYR A 138 -5.59 -28.55 12.17
C TYR A 138 -5.81 -27.14 11.59
N PHE A 139 -6.41 -26.27 12.37
CA PHE A 139 -6.64 -24.87 12.02
C PHE A 139 -5.63 -23.98 12.75
N LEU A 140 -5.01 -23.07 12.04
CA LEU A 140 -4.13 -22.04 12.59
C LEU A 140 -4.45 -20.69 11.96
N TYR A 141 -4.85 -19.72 12.76
CA TYR A 141 -4.97 -18.34 12.30
C TYR A 141 -3.59 -17.65 12.37
N VAL A 142 -3.13 -17.08 11.27
CA VAL A 142 -1.84 -16.39 11.20
C VAL A 142 -2.08 -14.90 11.02
N GLY A 143 -1.72 -14.10 12.01
CA GLY A 143 -1.78 -12.64 11.97
C GLY A 143 -0.47 -12.04 11.47
N LEU A 144 -0.44 -11.65 10.18
CA LEU A 144 0.69 -10.89 9.61
C LEU A 144 0.46 -9.39 9.84
N PRO A 145 1.43 -8.63 10.37
CA PRO A 145 1.27 -7.20 10.57
C PRO A 145 1.19 -6.47 9.23
N GLN A 146 0.40 -5.41 9.16
CA GLN A 146 0.49 -4.47 8.05
C GLN A 146 1.78 -3.66 8.16
N HIS A 147 2.33 -3.24 7.03
CA HIS A 147 3.56 -2.46 6.95
C HIS A 147 3.56 -1.21 7.87
N ASN A 148 2.48 -0.43 7.85
CA ASN A 148 2.34 0.74 8.72
C ASN A 148 2.24 0.39 10.20
N THR A 149 1.66 -0.75 10.56
CA THR A 149 1.60 -1.26 11.94
C THR A 149 2.98 -1.72 12.38
N TYR A 150 3.69 -2.40 11.51
CA TYR A 150 5.04 -2.90 11.76
C TYR A 150 6.03 -1.76 12.00
N PHE A 151 5.98 -0.71 11.18
CA PHE A 151 6.80 0.49 11.30
C PHE A 151 6.10 1.67 11.98
N SER A 152 5.12 1.40 12.83
CA SER A 152 4.36 2.48 13.49
C SER A 152 5.21 3.46 14.31
N SER A 153 6.32 3.01 14.87
CA SER A 153 7.29 3.85 15.59
C SER A 153 8.11 4.78 14.68
N SER A 154 8.10 4.58 13.39
CA SER A 154 8.81 5.43 12.42
C SER A 154 7.99 6.66 11.99
N TYR A 155 6.72 6.77 12.40
CA TYR A 155 5.95 7.97 12.14
C TYR A 155 6.45 9.16 12.98
N PRO A 156 6.49 10.37 12.41
CA PRO A 156 6.68 11.59 13.19
C PRO A 156 5.60 11.72 14.28
N GLU A 157 5.98 12.17 15.48
CA GLU A 157 5.07 12.25 16.64
C GLU A 157 3.81 13.12 16.41
N TYR A 158 3.89 14.09 15.50
CA TYR A 158 2.78 14.98 15.16
C TYR A 158 1.82 14.40 14.10
N LEU A 159 2.09 13.21 13.57
CA LEU A 159 1.21 12.51 12.64
C LEU A 159 0.55 11.30 13.31
N ASP A 160 -0.66 11.00 12.89
CA ASP A 160 -1.36 9.81 13.37
C ASP A 160 -0.73 8.54 12.80
N SER A 161 -0.08 7.75 13.65
CA SER A 161 0.47 6.43 13.31
C SER A 161 -0.57 5.31 13.45
N ARG A 162 -1.73 5.59 14.01
CA ARG A 162 -2.74 4.60 14.44
C ARG A 162 -2.21 3.52 15.38
N GLN A 163 -1.05 3.74 15.99
CA GLN A 163 -0.39 2.72 16.82
C GLN A 163 -1.26 2.29 18.00
N TRP A 164 -1.90 3.22 18.68
CA TRP A 164 -2.75 2.91 19.82
C TRP A 164 -3.99 2.11 19.41
N GLN A 165 -4.65 2.50 18.29
CA GLN A 165 -5.82 1.79 17.77
C GLN A 165 -5.44 0.36 17.37
N THR A 166 -4.36 0.19 16.61
CA THR A 166 -3.90 -1.14 16.17
C THR A 166 -3.45 -2.00 17.35
N THR A 167 -2.91 -1.39 18.41
CA THR A 167 -2.58 -2.10 19.65
C THR A 167 -3.84 -2.61 20.36
N VAL A 168 -4.86 -1.75 20.48
CA VAL A 168 -6.14 -2.16 21.08
C VAL A 168 -6.79 -3.28 20.28
N ILE A 169 -6.93 -3.11 18.96
CA ILE A 169 -7.49 -4.14 18.06
C ILE A 169 -6.75 -5.46 18.23
N ARG A 170 -5.42 -5.43 18.20
CA ARG A 170 -4.61 -6.64 18.36
C ARG A 170 -4.82 -7.31 19.72
N THR A 171 -4.88 -6.51 20.79
CA THR A 171 -5.08 -7.05 22.16
C THR A 171 -6.47 -7.67 22.30
N GLU A 172 -7.52 -6.96 21.89
CA GLU A 172 -8.89 -7.46 21.93
C GLU A 172 -9.05 -8.74 21.09
N PHE A 173 -8.51 -8.73 19.87
CA PHE A 173 -8.57 -9.89 18.99
C PHE A 173 -7.79 -11.09 19.56
N SER A 174 -6.56 -10.89 20.05
CA SER A 174 -5.77 -11.98 20.64
C SER A 174 -6.43 -12.56 21.87
N SER A 175 -7.03 -11.73 22.73
CA SER A 175 -7.78 -12.17 23.91
C SER A 175 -9.01 -12.99 23.52
N ALA A 176 -9.80 -12.49 22.55
CA ALA A 176 -10.98 -13.19 22.08
C ALA A 176 -10.63 -14.55 21.43
N MET A 177 -9.54 -14.64 20.66
CA MET A 177 -9.06 -15.89 20.07
C MET A 177 -8.62 -16.89 21.15
N ALA A 178 -7.93 -16.41 22.20
CA ALA A 178 -7.52 -17.24 23.33
C ALA A 178 -8.72 -17.74 24.13
N GLU A 179 -9.71 -16.88 24.43
CA GLU A 179 -10.95 -17.25 25.12
C GLU A 179 -11.75 -18.31 24.32
N ALA A 180 -11.79 -18.17 23.00
CA ALA A 180 -12.42 -19.13 22.10
C ALA A 180 -11.57 -20.39 21.85
N SER A 181 -10.38 -20.50 22.41
CA SER A 181 -9.44 -21.61 22.20
C SER A 181 -9.09 -21.85 20.72
N VAL A 182 -9.00 -20.77 19.95
CA VAL A 182 -8.59 -20.81 18.54
C VAL A 182 -7.08 -20.67 18.45
N PRO A 183 -6.36 -21.59 17.79
CA PRO A 183 -4.93 -21.45 17.56
C PRO A 183 -4.60 -20.18 16.78
N PHE A 184 -3.76 -19.31 17.36
CA PHE A 184 -3.41 -18.02 16.80
C PHE A 184 -1.90 -17.78 16.86
N LEU A 185 -1.31 -17.46 15.72
CA LEU A 185 0.08 -17.07 15.57
C LEU A 185 0.18 -15.56 15.28
N ASN A 186 0.83 -14.81 16.14
CA ASN A 186 1.13 -13.39 15.94
C ASN A 186 2.53 -13.21 15.32
N MET A 187 2.62 -13.02 14.01
CA MET A 187 3.90 -12.87 13.32
C MET A 187 4.65 -11.58 13.67
N THR A 188 3.99 -10.55 14.23
CA THR A 188 4.69 -9.37 14.75
C THR A 188 5.67 -9.74 15.85
N GLU A 189 5.23 -10.57 16.80
CA GLU A 189 6.07 -11.01 17.91
C GLU A 189 7.19 -11.94 17.43
N GLN A 190 6.89 -12.81 16.48
CA GLN A 190 7.89 -13.71 15.90
C GLN A 190 9.00 -12.94 15.17
N TYR A 191 8.65 -12.01 14.30
CA TYR A 191 9.64 -11.19 13.61
C TYR A 191 10.51 -10.37 14.59
N GLN A 192 9.93 -9.84 15.66
CA GLN A 192 10.68 -9.14 16.70
C GLN A 192 11.64 -10.08 17.45
N ALA A 193 11.21 -11.30 17.77
CA ALA A 193 12.01 -12.30 18.44
C ALA A 193 13.18 -12.82 17.61
N MET A 194 13.02 -12.92 16.29
CA MET A 194 14.06 -13.34 15.36
C MET A 194 15.19 -12.30 15.21
N GLY A 195 14.98 -11.06 15.64
CA GLY A 195 15.93 -9.96 15.50
C GLY A 195 15.99 -9.38 14.07
N ASN A 196 16.63 -8.23 13.92
CA ASN A 196 16.71 -7.49 12.66
C ASN A 196 15.35 -7.29 11.95
N PRO A 197 14.35 -6.76 12.66
CA PRO A 197 12.99 -6.67 12.14
C PRO A 197 12.89 -5.89 10.82
N GLU A 198 13.83 -4.98 10.55
CA GLU A 198 13.89 -4.19 9.32
C GLU A 198 14.05 -5.05 8.04
N ASN A 199 14.49 -6.30 8.17
CA ASN A 199 14.71 -7.19 7.03
C ASN A 199 13.43 -7.89 6.53
N TYR A 200 12.37 -7.90 7.33
CA TYR A 200 11.15 -8.66 7.01
C TYR A 200 10.12 -7.89 6.21
N TYR A 201 10.32 -6.58 6.03
CA TYR A 201 9.45 -5.72 5.22
C TYR A 201 10.27 -4.84 4.30
N PHE A 202 9.73 -4.53 3.12
CA PHE A 202 10.28 -3.48 2.28
C PHE A 202 10.06 -2.11 2.93
N LYS A 203 10.96 -1.16 2.69
CA LYS A 203 10.84 0.20 3.21
C LYS A 203 9.91 1.08 2.39
N THR A 204 9.80 0.79 1.10
CA THR A 204 9.05 1.59 0.12
C THR A 204 7.88 0.85 -0.52
N ASP A 205 7.54 -0.32 0.01
CA ASP A 205 6.37 -1.12 -0.39
C ASP A 205 5.56 -1.54 0.84
N HIS A 206 4.30 -1.86 0.64
CA HIS A 206 3.41 -2.27 1.74
C HIS A 206 3.48 -3.76 2.08
N HIS A 207 4.24 -4.54 1.32
CA HIS A 207 4.39 -5.97 1.52
C HIS A 207 5.61 -6.29 2.41
N TYR A 208 5.60 -7.49 2.99
CA TYR A 208 6.79 -8.09 3.59
C TYR A 208 7.79 -8.51 2.49
N SER A 209 9.06 -8.56 2.86
CA SER A 209 10.14 -9.03 1.98
C SER A 209 10.07 -10.55 1.74
N TYR A 210 10.82 -11.06 0.79
CA TYR A 210 10.92 -12.52 0.58
C TYR A 210 11.51 -13.22 1.80
N LEU A 211 12.46 -12.59 2.51
CA LEU A 211 12.95 -13.09 3.78
C LEU A 211 11.84 -13.14 4.84
N GLY A 212 10.98 -12.12 4.88
CA GLY A 212 9.79 -12.12 5.75
C GLY A 212 8.80 -13.24 5.40
N ALA A 213 8.56 -13.47 4.11
CA ALA A 213 7.73 -14.57 3.63
C ALA A 213 8.30 -15.93 4.05
N TYR A 214 9.61 -16.11 3.87
CA TYR A 214 10.30 -17.35 4.22
C TYR A 214 10.29 -17.60 5.74
N ALA A 215 10.55 -16.56 6.55
CA ALA A 215 10.47 -16.66 8.00
C ALA A 215 9.06 -17.02 8.49
N ALA A 216 8.01 -16.46 7.88
CA ALA A 216 6.63 -16.83 8.17
C ALA A 216 6.34 -18.29 7.79
N TYR A 217 6.80 -18.72 6.60
CA TYR A 217 6.67 -20.10 6.14
C TYR A 217 7.28 -21.09 7.12
N GLN A 218 8.53 -20.88 7.55
CA GLN A 218 9.19 -21.76 8.52
C GLN A 218 8.43 -21.80 9.85
N THR A 219 8.10 -20.64 10.42
CA THR A 219 7.39 -20.56 11.69
C THR A 219 6.04 -21.27 11.66
N ILE A 220 5.28 -21.11 10.58
CA ILE A 220 3.98 -21.77 10.40
C ILE A 220 4.15 -23.29 10.39
N LEU A 221 5.10 -23.82 9.63
CA LEU A 221 5.32 -25.27 9.53
C LEU A 221 5.87 -25.86 10.82
N GLU A 222 6.76 -25.17 11.53
CA GLU A 222 7.25 -25.57 12.86
C GLU A 222 6.09 -25.70 13.87
N ILE A 223 5.17 -24.72 13.88
CA ILE A 223 3.99 -24.77 14.77
C ILE A 223 3.06 -25.92 14.38
N ILE A 224 2.79 -26.11 13.08
CA ILE A 224 1.96 -27.21 12.62
C ILE A 224 2.58 -28.56 13.04
N HIS A 225 3.88 -28.74 12.81
CA HIS A 225 4.60 -29.96 13.22
C HIS A 225 4.50 -30.18 14.73
N ALA A 226 4.79 -29.14 15.52
CA ALA A 226 4.76 -29.22 16.99
C ALA A 226 3.36 -29.56 17.53
N GLN A 227 2.31 -29.08 16.91
CA GLN A 227 0.93 -29.29 17.38
C GLN A 227 0.28 -30.57 16.85
N THR A 228 0.67 -31.04 15.67
CA THR A 228 0.02 -32.18 15.01
C THR A 228 0.91 -33.42 14.97
N GLY A 229 2.23 -33.26 15.06
CA GLY A 229 3.19 -34.34 14.80
C GLY A 229 3.28 -34.73 13.32
N TRP A 230 2.67 -33.97 12.42
CA TRP A 230 2.76 -34.26 11.00
C TRP A 230 4.17 -34.01 10.48
N ASP A 231 4.68 -34.97 9.73
CA ASP A 231 5.98 -34.85 9.02
C ASP A 231 5.78 -34.10 7.70
N ILE A 232 5.87 -32.76 7.77
CA ILE A 232 5.77 -31.90 6.61
C ILE A 232 7.20 -31.46 6.25
N PRO A 233 7.68 -31.78 5.05
CA PRO A 233 9.01 -31.33 4.62
C PRO A 233 9.10 -29.81 4.65
N VAL A 234 10.04 -29.27 5.44
CA VAL A 234 10.35 -27.85 5.47
C VAL A 234 11.55 -27.60 4.55
N MET A 235 11.43 -26.65 3.62
CA MET A 235 12.57 -26.21 2.83
C MET A 235 13.51 -25.39 3.72
N GLU A 236 14.76 -25.84 3.84
CA GLU A 236 15.79 -25.09 4.51
C GLU A 236 16.30 -23.96 3.61
N LYS A 237 16.94 -22.96 4.21
CA LYS A 237 17.48 -21.83 3.45
C LYS A 237 18.49 -22.27 2.38
N GLU A 238 19.23 -23.32 2.69
CA GLU A 238 20.26 -23.94 1.83
C GLU A 238 19.66 -24.69 0.63
N ASP A 239 18.39 -25.06 0.68
CA ASP A 239 17.65 -25.69 -0.44
C ASP A 239 17.19 -24.65 -1.47
N LEU A 240 17.30 -23.37 -1.16
CA LEU A 240 16.83 -22.25 -1.98
C LEU A 240 18.01 -21.53 -2.62
N ILE A 241 17.84 -21.09 -3.85
CA ILE A 241 18.79 -20.20 -4.52
C ILE A 241 18.30 -18.77 -4.28
N TRP A 242 19.09 -18.01 -3.53
CA TRP A 242 18.83 -16.61 -3.25
C TRP A 242 19.60 -15.73 -4.22
N GLU A 243 18.88 -14.99 -5.04
CA GLU A 243 19.48 -14.09 -6.02
C GLU A 243 18.94 -12.68 -5.82
N THR A 244 19.83 -11.73 -5.59
CA THR A 244 19.45 -10.31 -5.59
C THR A 244 19.29 -9.83 -7.03
N LEU A 245 18.10 -9.36 -7.39
CA LEU A 245 17.87 -8.81 -8.72
C LEU A 245 18.67 -7.51 -8.93
N PRO A 246 19.26 -7.32 -10.12
CA PRO A 246 20.15 -6.18 -10.39
C PRO A 246 19.46 -4.83 -10.42
N ASN A 247 18.14 -4.82 -10.62
CA ASN A 247 17.35 -3.58 -10.71
C ASN A 247 16.87 -3.16 -9.32
N PRO A 248 16.93 -1.87 -8.97
CA PRO A 248 16.33 -1.38 -7.74
C PRO A 248 14.83 -1.67 -7.73
N PHE A 249 14.33 -2.09 -6.57
CA PHE A 249 12.91 -2.35 -6.39
C PHE A 249 12.15 -1.03 -6.24
N LEU A 250 11.22 -0.79 -7.16
CA LEU A 250 10.31 0.33 -7.07
C LEU A 250 9.04 -0.11 -6.36
N GLY A 251 9.00 0.03 -5.04
CA GLY A 251 7.85 -0.30 -4.22
C GLY A 251 6.59 0.49 -4.57
N SER A 252 5.43 -0.06 -4.25
CA SER A 252 4.11 0.53 -4.53
C SER A 252 3.96 1.94 -3.93
N SER A 253 4.51 2.17 -2.73
CA SER A 253 4.52 3.48 -2.08
C SER A 253 5.41 4.47 -2.82
N ASN A 254 6.58 4.04 -3.33
CA ASN A 254 7.48 4.90 -4.09
C ASN A 254 6.95 5.23 -5.50
N ARG A 255 6.11 4.36 -6.07
CA ARG A 255 5.41 4.68 -7.32
C ARG A 255 4.49 5.89 -7.18
N LYS A 256 3.81 6.05 -6.04
CA LYS A 256 3.03 7.25 -5.73
C LYS A 256 3.88 8.53 -5.71
N LEU A 257 5.17 8.38 -5.42
CA LEU A 257 6.15 9.48 -5.47
C LEU A 257 6.95 9.51 -6.79
N TYR A 258 6.47 8.84 -7.84
CA TYR A 258 7.12 8.79 -9.16
C TYR A 258 8.55 8.25 -9.12
N GLY A 259 8.86 7.38 -8.14
CA GLY A 259 10.20 6.83 -7.96
C GLY A 259 11.25 7.86 -7.51
N LEU A 260 10.81 8.94 -6.88
CA LEU A 260 11.71 10.05 -6.46
C LEU A 260 12.26 9.87 -5.05
N PHE A 261 11.70 8.96 -4.25
CA PHE A 261 12.22 8.67 -2.92
C PHE A 261 13.41 7.73 -3.03
N PRO A 262 14.57 8.07 -2.42
CA PRO A 262 15.73 7.18 -2.41
C PRO A 262 15.41 5.89 -1.66
N THR A 263 15.81 4.76 -2.18
CA THR A 263 15.61 3.46 -1.53
C THR A 263 16.79 2.54 -1.79
N ASP A 264 17.07 1.69 -0.79
CA ASP A 264 17.98 0.55 -0.88
C ASP A 264 17.23 -0.79 -0.91
N ASP A 265 15.90 -0.74 -1.06
CA ASP A 265 15.08 -1.94 -1.24
C ASP A 265 15.57 -2.77 -2.42
N LYS A 266 15.73 -4.07 -2.17
CA LYS A 266 16.16 -5.05 -3.17
C LYS A 266 15.18 -6.21 -3.18
N VAL A 267 15.02 -6.80 -4.34
CA VAL A 267 14.30 -8.08 -4.50
C VAL A 267 15.35 -9.18 -4.45
N GLU A 268 15.18 -10.09 -3.52
CA GLU A 268 16.02 -11.28 -3.36
C GLU A 268 15.27 -12.54 -3.77
#